data_36d17f2c5d5c76113badee10acd77206
#
_entry.id   36d17f2c5d5c76113badee10acd77206
#
_cell.length_a   1.000
_cell.length_b   1.000
_cell.length_c   1.000
_cell.angle_alpha   90.00
_cell.angle_beta   90.00
_cell.angle_gamma   90.00
#
_symmetry.space_group_name_H-M   'P 1'
#
loop_
_entity.id
_entity.type
_entity.pdbx_description
1 polymer ?
#
loop_
_entity_poly.entity_id
_entity_poly.type
_entity_poly.pdbx_seq_one_letter_code
_entity_poly.pdbx_strand_id
1 'polypeptide(L)'
;MNVENIVPMRQPPPPPRPRGEPHVTVLRNETVAAIAPASGGVYLDATLGAGGHAEAILAIPGTRVIGVDRDESALALARARLAVFGDRATLVHGRFGAIEAHLAALGIAGLDGMIADLGLSSMQLDQADRGMSFRTEGPLDMRMDTSSGETALDLIDRLDDDELANVIFKYGEERRSRRVARCIKQSRDQGDLHTTLDLRRAVVRAVGPARIGGVDPATRTFQGLRIAVNRELEELEQLLELAPKVVKIGGFIGLISFHSLEDRLVKRALRVREIWRPLTKKPVVPSDDEMNENPRSRSAKLRAAERVVEGAPLRPSRDRETDEEWILPGEPGSEPEEDA
;
A
#
# COMPACT_ATOMS: atom_id res chain seq x y z
N MET A 1 52.60 -1.18 -2.13
CA MET A 1 51.56 -1.38 -3.15
C MET A 1 50.30 -0.75 -2.57
N ASN A 2 49.92 0.44 -3.11
CA ASN A 2 48.78 1.21 -2.64
C ASN A 2 47.49 0.51 -3.06
N VAL A 3 46.65 0.18 -2.11
CA VAL A 3 45.29 -0.27 -2.36
C VAL A 3 44.49 1.02 -2.60
N GLU A 4 44.19 1.29 -3.87
CA GLU A 4 43.37 2.44 -4.25
C GLU A 4 41.98 2.34 -3.59
N ASN A 5 41.60 3.40 -2.89
CA ASN A 5 40.26 3.63 -2.37
C ASN A 5 39.25 3.62 -3.52
N ILE A 6 38.52 2.54 -3.68
CA ILE A 6 37.34 2.49 -4.57
C ILE A 6 36.20 3.21 -3.82
N VAL A 7 36.00 4.49 -4.13
CA VAL A 7 34.81 5.24 -3.73
C VAL A 7 33.61 4.59 -4.43
N PRO A 8 32.60 4.09 -3.73
CA PRO A 8 31.41 3.56 -4.37
C PRO A 8 30.74 4.68 -5.18
N MET A 9 30.58 4.46 -6.48
CA MET A 9 29.88 5.39 -7.35
C MET A 9 28.47 5.61 -6.81
N ARG A 10 28.12 6.85 -6.50
CA ARG A 10 26.74 7.27 -6.24
C ARG A 10 25.87 6.76 -7.38
N GLN A 11 24.82 6.01 -7.07
CA GLN A 11 23.83 5.65 -8.08
C GLN A 11 23.28 6.96 -8.68
N PRO A 12 23.18 7.06 -10.00
CA PRO A 12 22.58 8.24 -10.61
C PRO A 12 21.14 8.41 -10.08
N PRO A 13 20.69 9.64 -9.86
CA PRO A 13 19.30 9.89 -9.49
C PRO A 13 18.38 9.22 -10.52
N PRO A 14 17.24 8.69 -10.10
CA PRO A 14 16.28 8.09 -11.03
C PRO A 14 15.91 9.09 -12.11
N PRO A 15 15.65 8.62 -13.34
CA PRO A 15 15.35 9.51 -14.46
C PRO A 15 14.12 10.40 -14.13
N PRO A 16 14.12 11.68 -14.57
CA PRO A 16 13.00 12.58 -14.35
C PRO A 16 11.73 11.98 -14.94
N ARG A 17 10.61 12.14 -14.22
CA ARG A 17 9.31 11.61 -14.60
C ARG A 17 8.88 12.13 -15.98
N PRO A 18 8.28 11.29 -16.85
CA PRO A 18 7.62 11.78 -18.06
C PRO A 18 6.47 12.73 -17.67
N ARG A 19 6.42 13.92 -18.26
CA ARG A 19 5.32 14.87 -18.07
C ARG A 19 4.06 14.30 -18.72
N GLY A 20 2.99 14.08 -17.94
CA GLY A 20 1.68 13.67 -18.46
C GLY A 20 1.24 12.24 -18.12
N GLU A 21 1.90 11.54 -17.20
CA GLU A 21 1.39 10.27 -16.70
C GLU A 21 0.10 10.46 -15.89
N PRO A 22 -1.00 9.75 -16.24
CA PRO A 22 -2.28 9.86 -15.55
C PRO A 22 -2.25 9.28 -14.11
N HIS A 23 -1.20 8.54 -13.75
CA HIS A 23 -1.03 7.90 -12.43
C HIS A 23 0.36 8.18 -11.87
N VAL A 24 0.40 8.93 -10.77
CA VAL A 24 1.64 9.20 -10.01
C VAL A 24 1.77 8.15 -8.91
N THR A 25 2.81 7.32 -9.00
CA THR A 25 3.15 6.32 -7.97
C THR A 25 3.59 7.00 -6.69
N VAL A 26 2.92 6.68 -5.59
CA VAL A 26 3.14 7.32 -4.28
C VAL A 26 4.45 6.86 -3.66
N LEU A 27 5.25 7.79 -3.09
CA LEU A 27 6.52 7.51 -2.41
C LEU A 27 7.44 6.58 -3.25
N ARG A 28 7.45 6.76 -4.57
CA ARG A 28 8.14 5.84 -5.50
C ARG A 28 9.63 5.70 -5.20
N ASN A 29 10.31 6.83 -5.03
CA ASN A 29 11.75 6.85 -4.82
C ASN A 29 12.12 6.33 -3.43
N GLU A 30 11.37 6.74 -2.42
CA GLU A 30 11.54 6.34 -1.02
C GLU A 30 11.32 4.83 -0.86
N THR A 31 10.30 4.28 -1.54
CA THR A 31 10.01 2.84 -1.50
C THR A 31 11.10 2.02 -2.15
N VAL A 32 11.56 2.43 -3.34
CA VAL A 32 12.67 1.75 -4.02
C VAL A 32 13.96 1.85 -3.21
N ALA A 33 14.27 3.04 -2.68
CA ALA A 33 15.44 3.21 -1.81
C ALA A 33 15.37 2.32 -0.56
N ALA A 34 14.17 2.16 0.02
CA ALA A 34 13.98 1.37 1.23
C ALA A 34 14.26 -0.12 1.04
N ILE A 35 13.96 -0.68 -0.13
CA ILE A 35 14.25 -2.10 -0.43
C ILE A 35 15.61 -2.31 -1.09
N ALA A 36 16.34 -1.22 -1.39
CA ALA A 36 17.72 -1.22 -1.92
C ALA A 36 17.95 -2.29 -3.01
N PRO A 37 17.27 -2.25 -4.16
CA PRO A 37 17.36 -3.30 -5.14
C PRO A 37 18.79 -3.43 -5.67
N ALA A 38 19.32 -4.68 -5.65
CA ALA A 38 20.64 -5.02 -6.18
C ALA A 38 20.50 -5.80 -7.49
N SER A 39 21.50 -5.68 -8.36
CA SER A 39 21.55 -6.43 -9.62
C SER A 39 21.44 -7.95 -9.38
N GLY A 40 20.59 -8.62 -10.15
CA GLY A 40 20.32 -10.06 -10.03
C GLY A 40 19.30 -10.42 -8.94
N GLY A 41 18.82 -9.45 -8.14
CA GLY A 41 17.82 -9.70 -7.09
C GLY A 41 16.42 -9.97 -7.63
N VAL A 42 15.63 -10.70 -6.82
CA VAL A 42 14.22 -11.06 -7.11
C VAL A 42 13.31 -10.32 -6.13
N TYR A 43 12.40 -9.54 -6.66
CA TYR A 43 11.53 -8.65 -5.89
C TYR A 43 10.07 -8.97 -6.13
N LEU A 44 9.25 -8.75 -5.12
CA LEU A 44 7.80 -8.85 -5.20
C LEU A 44 7.18 -7.45 -5.08
N ASP A 45 6.33 -7.10 -6.02
CA ASP A 45 5.34 -6.03 -5.89
C ASP A 45 3.99 -6.69 -5.63
N ALA A 46 3.54 -6.69 -4.37
CA ALA A 46 2.34 -7.40 -3.92
C ALA A 46 1.03 -6.70 -4.32
N THR A 47 1.13 -5.44 -4.75
CA THR A 47 0.01 -4.57 -5.18
C THR A 47 0.43 -3.82 -6.44
N LEU A 48 0.63 -4.58 -7.52
CA LEU A 48 1.29 -4.10 -8.74
C LEU A 48 0.66 -2.82 -9.33
N GLY A 49 -0.66 -2.71 -9.30
CA GLY A 49 -1.39 -1.61 -9.92
C GLY A 49 -1.00 -1.45 -11.39
N ALA A 50 -0.68 -0.23 -11.81
CA ALA A 50 -0.17 0.06 -13.15
C ALA A 50 1.35 -0.17 -13.30
N GLY A 51 2.03 -0.75 -12.31
CA GLY A 51 3.43 -1.18 -12.39
C GLY A 51 4.48 -0.10 -12.13
N GLY A 52 4.13 1.01 -11.49
CA GLY A 52 5.07 2.13 -11.32
C GLY A 52 6.24 1.86 -10.37
N HIS A 53 6.01 1.16 -9.26
CA HIS A 53 7.09 0.69 -8.39
C HIS A 53 7.91 -0.41 -9.06
N ALA A 54 7.23 -1.40 -9.67
CA ALA A 54 7.88 -2.48 -10.40
C ALA A 54 8.80 -1.97 -11.52
N GLU A 55 8.38 -0.96 -12.28
CA GLU A 55 9.19 -0.29 -13.30
C GLU A 55 10.47 0.30 -12.70
N ALA A 56 10.36 0.98 -11.56
CA ALA A 56 11.51 1.58 -10.90
C ALA A 56 12.52 0.54 -10.41
N ILE A 57 12.06 -0.61 -9.91
CA ILE A 57 12.92 -1.73 -9.54
C ILE A 57 13.57 -2.34 -10.78
N LEU A 58 12.81 -2.57 -11.86
CA LEU A 58 13.29 -3.16 -13.10
C LEU A 58 14.26 -2.27 -13.88
N ALA A 59 14.26 -0.96 -13.63
CA ALA A 59 15.25 -0.04 -14.18
C ALA A 59 16.67 -0.35 -13.68
N ILE A 60 16.80 -1.06 -12.57
CA ILE A 60 18.09 -1.53 -12.06
C ILE A 60 18.48 -2.81 -12.84
N PRO A 61 19.67 -2.84 -13.50
CA PRO A 61 20.05 -3.96 -14.34
C PRO A 61 20.02 -5.31 -13.62
N GLY A 62 19.47 -6.33 -14.27
CA GLY A 62 19.45 -7.71 -13.76
C GLY A 62 18.43 -8.01 -12.69
N THR A 63 17.69 -7.02 -12.17
CA THR A 63 16.59 -7.28 -11.23
C THR A 63 15.43 -7.98 -11.93
N ARG A 64 14.70 -8.78 -11.18
CA ARG A 64 13.47 -9.46 -11.58
C ARG A 64 12.34 -9.05 -10.65
N VAL A 65 11.15 -8.82 -11.18
CA VAL A 65 9.97 -8.47 -10.39
C VAL A 65 8.85 -9.46 -10.68
N ILE A 66 8.26 -9.98 -9.60
CA ILE A 66 6.97 -10.64 -9.61
C ILE A 66 5.96 -9.58 -9.17
N GLY A 67 5.00 -9.26 -10.02
CA GLY A 67 3.92 -8.31 -9.70
C GLY A 67 2.62 -9.07 -9.52
N VAL A 68 1.95 -8.88 -8.38
CA VAL A 68 0.65 -9.48 -8.08
C VAL A 68 -0.40 -8.39 -8.02
N ASP A 69 -1.53 -8.59 -8.67
CA ASP A 69 -2.71 -7.73 -8.51
C ASP A 69 -3.99 -8.56 -8.68
N ARG A 70 -5.05 -8.17 -7.98
CA ARG A 70 -6.38 -8.77 -8.10
C ARG A 70 -7.24 -8.09 -9.18
N ASP A 71 -6.83 -6.93 -9.67
CA ASP A 71 -7.53 -6.15 -10.68
C ASP A 71 -6.94 -6.42 -12.07
N GLU A 72 -7.69 -7.15 -12.91
CA GLU A 72 -7.27 -7.49 -14.27
C GLU A 72 -7.04 -6.23 -15.13
N SER A 73 -7.79 -5.15 -14.88
CA SER A 73 -7.61 -3.88 -15.60
C SER A 73 -6.27 -3.22 -15.25
N ALA A 74 -5.85 -3.30 -14.01
CA ALA A 74 -4.54 -2.83 -13.55
C ALA A 74 -3.42 -3.67 -14.18
N LEU A 75 -3.57 -5.01 -14.19
CA LEU A 75 -2.61 -5.92 -14.82
C LEU A 75 -2.45 -5.66 -16.32
N ALA A 76 -3.52 -5.30 -17.02
CA ALA A 76 -3.44 -4.96 -18.45
C ALA A 76 -2.54 -3.74 -18.69
N LEU A 77 -2.63 -2.72 -17.85
CA LEU A 77 -1.76 -1.54 -17.92
C LEU A 77 -0.32 -1.86 -17.52
N ALA A 78 -0.15 -2.65 -16.47
CA ALA A 78 1.17 -3.09 -16.04
C ALA A 78 1.87 -3.91 -17.14
N ARG A 79 1.16 -4.81 -17.84
CA ARG A 79 1.70 -5.55 -18.99
C ARG A 79 2.24 -4.62 -20.07
N ALA A 80 1.48 -3.57 -20.43
CA ALA A 80 1.92 -2.60 -21.43
C ALA A 80 3.15 -1.81 -20.95
N ARG A 81 3.14 -1.33 -19.70
CA ARG A 81 4.25 -0.55 -19.11
C ARG A 81 5.53 -1.37 -19.00
N LEU A 82 5.42 -2.60 -18.52
CA LEU A 82 6.57 -3.44 -18.20
C LEU A 82 7.05 -4.31 -19.36
N ALA A 83 6.40 -4.25 -20.52
CA ALA A 83 6.75 -5.05 -21.71
C ALA A 83 8.22 -4.90 -22.14
N VAL A 84 8.81 -3.71 -21.96
CA VAL A 84 10.20 -3.41 -22.32
C VAL A 84 11.23 -4.21 -21.50
N PHE A 85 10.82 -4.76 -20.36
CA PHE A 85 11.69 -5.53 -19.46
C PHE A 85 11.68 -7.04 -19.76
N GLY A 86 10.80 -7.49 -20.66
CA GLY A 86 10.69 -8.90 -21.08
C GLY A 86 10.49 -9.85 -19.90
N ASP A 87 11.25 -10.94 -19.89
CA ASP A 87 11.13 -12.01 -18.89
C ASP A 87 11.52 -11.61 -17.46
N ARG A 88 12.04 -10.39 -17.28
CA ARG A 88 12.34 -9.86 -15.94
C ARG A 88 11.08 -9.45 -15.17
N ALA A 89 9.95 -9.25 -15.85
CA ALA A 89 8.66 -8.91 -15.26
C ALA A 89 7.70 -10.11 -15.38
N THR A 90 7.32 -10.71 -14.26
CA THR A 90 6.30 -11.76 -14.20
C THR A 90 5.06 -11.21 -13.52
N LEU A 91 3.89 -11.25 -14.19
CA LEU A 91 2.65 -10.70 -13.68
C LEU A 91 1.67 -11.81 -13.33
N VAL A 92 1.11 -11.76 -12.13
CA VAL A 92 0.22 -12.76 -11.57
C VAL A 92 -1.12 -12.11 -11.21
N HIS A 93 -2.22 -12.62 -11.77
CA HIS A 93 -3.56 -12.27 -11.32
C HIS A 93 -3.88 -13.05 -10.05
N GLY A 94 -4.10 -12.35 -8.95
CA GLY A 94 -4.36 -12.99 -7.67
C GLY A 94 -4.33 -12.03 -6.49
N ARG A 95 -4.52 -12.61 -5.31
CA ARG A 95 -4.50 -11.88 -4.05
C ARG A 95 -3.12 -11.97 -3.40
N PHE A 96 -2.67 -10.91 -2.78
CA PHE A 96 -1.38 -10.90 -2.10
C PHE A 96 -1.36 -11.76 -0.81
N GLY A 97 -2.52 -12.11 -0.26
CA GLY A 97 -2.60 -13.11 0.81
C GLY A 97 -2.21 -14.54 0.36
N ALA A 98 -2.17 -14.81 -0.95
CA ALA A 98 -1.79 -16.11 -1.52
C ALA A 98 -0.35 -16.15 -2.09
N ILE A 99 0.51 -15.21 -1.72
CA ILE A 99 1.86 -15.03 -2.27
C ILE A 99 2.71 -16.30 -2.21
N GLU A 100 2.65 -17.06 -1.12
CA GLU A 100 3.43 -18.30 -0.96
C GLU A 100 3.09 -19.31 -2.09
N ALA A 101 1.80 -19.47 -2.40
CA ALA A 101 1.36 -20.35 -3.50
C ALA A 101 1.81 -19.80 -4.87
N HIS A 102 1.74 -18.49 -5.08
CA HIS A 102 2.20 -17.88 -6.33
C HIS A 102 3.71 -18.06 -6.54
N LEU A 103 4.53 -17.83 -5.51
CA LEU A 103 5.97 -18.03 -5.59
C LEU A 103 6.35 -19.50 -5.80
N ALA A 104 5.66 -20.42 -5.11
CA ALA A 104 5.87 -21.86 -5.29
C ALA A 104 5.56 -22.31 -6.73
N ALA A 105 4.46 -21.84 -7.31
CA ALA A 105 4.10 -22.14 -8.71
C ALA A 105 5.14 -21.61 -9.72
N LEU A 106 5.86 -20.54 -9.39
CA LEU A 106 6.92 -19.94 -10.19
C LEU A 106 8.32 -20.54 -9.89
N GLY A 107 8.43 -21.47 -8.93
CA GLY A 107 9.71 -22.05 -8.51
C GLY A 107 10.65 -21.08 -7.80
N ILE A 108 10.09 -20.05 -7.16
CA ILE A 108 10.85 -19.01 -6.45
C ILE A 108 10.94 -19.35 -4.98
N ALA A 109 12.15 -19.65 -4.50
CA ALA A 109 12.38 -20.07 -3.13
C ALA A 109 12.47 -18.91 -2.12
N GLY A 110 12.71 -17.67 -2.59
CA GLY A 110 12.81 -16.51 -1.70
C GLY A 110 13.10 -15.21 -2.43
N LEU A 111 12.72 -14.11 -1.79
CA LEU A 111 12.75 -12.75 -2.31
C LEU A 111 13.89 -11.96 -1.67
N ASP A 112 14.57 -11.14 -2.45
CA ASP A 112 15.55 -10.17 -1.96
C ASP A 112 14.88 -8.90 -1.43
N GLY A 113 13.64 -8.64 -1.87
CA GLY A 113 12.81 -7.60 -1.31
C GLY A 113 11.34 -7.74 -1.69
N MET A 114 10.46 -7.08 -0.92
CA MET A 114 9.03 -7.05 -1.14
C MET A 114 8.48 -5.66 -0.88
N ILE A 115 7.56 -5.22 -1.73
CA ILE A 115 6.80 -4.00 -1.54
C ILE A 115 5.31 -4.27 -1.59
N ALA A 116 4.52 -3.43 -0.93
CA ALA A 116 3.09 -3.31 -1.12
C ALA A 116 2.66 -1.85 -0.92
N ASP A 117 1.91 -1.33 -1.90
CA ASP A 117 1.24 -0.03 -1.87
C ASP A 117 -0.25 -0.30 -1.58
N LEU A 118 -0.59 -0.28 -0.28
CA LEU A 118 -1.91 -0.68 0.19
C LEU A 118 -2.96 0.36 -0.20
N GLY A 119 -4.20 -0.09 -0.42
CA GLY A 119 -5.32 0.80 -0.71
C GLY A 119 -5.76 0.79 -2.18
N LEU A 120 -6.34 1.91 -2.62
CA LEU A 120 -6.93 2.05 -3.94
C LEU A 120 -5.98 2.70 -4.95
N SER A 121 -5.93 2.14 -6.15
CA SER A 121 -5.31 2.84 -7.26
C SER A 121 -6.13 4.08 -7.66
N SER A 122 -5.46 5.10 -8.21
CA SER A 122 -6.15 6.29 -8.73
C SER A 122 -7.18 5.94 -9.79
N MET A 123 -6.92 4.91 -10.61
CA MET A 123 -7.87 4.42 -11.62
C MET A 123 -9.17 3.92 -11.01
N GLN A 124 -9.10 3.09 -9.96
CA GLN A 124 -10.28 2.57 -9.30
C GLN A 124 -11.14 3.67 -8.69
N LEU A 125 -10.52 4.77 -8.23
CA LEU A 125 -11.24 5.94 -7.71
C LEU A 125 -11.86 6.80 -8.80
N ASP A 126 -11.26 6.83 -10.01
CA ASP A 126 -11.73 7.68 -11.13
C ASP A 126 -12.78 6.97 -12.01
N GLN A 127 -12.86 5.65 -11.95
CA GLN A 127 -13.87 4.86 -12.64
C GLN A 127 -15.18 4.84 -11.84
N ALA A 128 -16.19 5.58 -12.32
CA ALA A 128 -17.48 5.71 -11.63
C ALA A 128 -18.22 4.36 -11.48
N ASP A 129 -18.10 3.47 -12.45
CA ASP A 129 -18.67 2.14 -12.50
C ASP A 129 -18.12 1.18 -11.42
N ARG A 130 -16.96 1.49 -10.82
CA ARG A 130 -16.40 0.74 -9.69
C ARG A 130 -17.06 1.07 -8.35
N GLY A 131 -17.78 2.17 -8.23
CA GLY A 131 -18.45 2.58 -6.98
C GLY A 131 -17.50 2.93 -5.82
N MET A 132 -16.21 3.12 -6.08
CA MET A 132 -15.19 3.38 -5.04
C MET A 132 -15.23 4.80 -4.48
N SER A 133 -15.90 5.72 -5.17
CA SER A 133 -15.93 7.14 -4.84
C SER A 133 -17.37 7.68 -4.75
N PHE A 134 -17.60 8.57 -3.81
CA PHE A 134 -18.83 9.36 -3.70
C PHE A 134 -18.74 10.72 -4.40
N ARG A 135 -17.68 10.98 -5.16
CA ARG A 135 -17.50 12.23 -5.94
C ARG A 135 -18.28 12.19 -7.25
N THR A 136 -18.42 11.00 -7.79
CA THR A 136 -19.18 10.70 -9.00
C THR A 136 -20.24 9.66 -8.69
N GLU A 137 -21.35 9.72 -9.40
CA GLU A 137 -22.41 8.73 -9.29
C GLU A 137 -21.97 7.42 -9.95
N GLY A 138 -22.16 6.31 -9.24
CA GLY A 138 -21.86 4.97 -9.71
C GLY A 138 -22.61 3.93 -8.89
N PRO A 139 -22.60 2.64 -9.29
CA PRO A 139 -23.21 1.55 -8.54
C PRO A 139 -22.55 1.37 -7.18
N LEU A 140 -23.24 0.77 -6.23
CA LEU A 140 -22.69 0.37 -4.93
C LEU A 140 -21.94 -0.97 -5.05
N ASP A 141 -20.90 -1.01 -5.89
CA ASP A 141 -20.09 -2.23 -6.10
C ASP A 141 -18.94 -2.31 -5.08
N MET A 142 -17.97 -1.42 -5.15
CA MET A 142 -16.77 -1.33 -4.29
C MET A 142 -15.83 -2.55 -4.34
N ARG A 143 -16.00 -3.50 -5.25
CA ARG A 143 -15.06 -4.61 -5.41
C ARG A 143 -13.80 -4.17 -6.16
N MET A 144 -12.64 -4.60 -5.69
CA MET A 144 -11.38 -4.44 -6.42
C MET A 144 -11.24 -5.49 -7.52
N ASP A 145 -11.72 -6.72 -7.27
CA ASP A 145 -11.90 -7.78 -8.26
C ASP A 145 -13.39 -7.89 -8.60
N THR A 146 -13.78 -7.42 -9.79
CA THR A 146 -15.20 -7.43 -10.22
C THR A 146 -15.68 -8.79 -10.70
N SER A 147 -14.77 -9.76 -10.88
CA SER A 147 -15.12 -11.10 -11.35
C SER A 147 -15.74 -11.98 -10.25
N SER A 148 -15.58 -11.60 -8.98
CA SER A 148 -16.00 -12.44 -7.85
C SER A 148 -16.37 -11.61 -6.61
N GLY A 149 -17.04 -12.26 -5.66
CA GLY A 149 -17.39 -11.66 -4.37
C GLY A 149 -18.68 -10.84 -4.37
N GLU A 150 -19.11 -10.41 -3.17
CA GLU A 150 -20.28 -9.57 -2.97
C GLU A 150 -19.98 -8.09 -3.20
N THR A 151 -20.94 -7.36 -3.74
CA THR A 151 -20.87 -5.91 -3.87
C THR A 151 -21.14 -5.22 -2.53
N ALA A 152 -20.86 -3.91 -2.45
CA ALA A 152 -21.25 -3.13 -1.27
C ALA A 152 -22.76 -3.12 -1.03
N LEU A 153 -23.58 -3.18 -2.10
CA LEU A 153 -25.01 -3.30 -1.97
C LEU A 153 -25.42 -4.66 -1.41
N ASP A 154 -24.84 -5.76 -1.93
CA ASP A 154 -25.09 -7.11 -1.40
C ASP A 154 -24.70 -7.22 0.07
N LEU A 155 -23.55 -6.64 0.45
CA LEU A 155 -23.09 -6.58 1.84
C LEU A 155 -24.13 -5.82 2.72
N ILE A 156 -24.60 -4.67 2.26
CA ILE A 156 -25.62 -3.89 2.96
C ILE A 156 -26.92 -4.69 3.09
N ASP A 157 -27.35 -5.40 2.06
CA ASP A 157 -28.58 -6.20 2.07
C ASP A 157 -28.48 -7.40 3.02
N ARG A 158 -27.34 -8.07 3.05
CA ARG A 158 -27.11 -9.26 3.87
C ARG A 158 -26.98 -8.99 5.37
N LEU A 159 -26.32 -7.90 5.75
CA LEU A 159 -26.07 -7.56 7.15
C LEU A 159 -27.34 -6.98 7.80
N ASP A 160 -27.56 -7.24 9.07
CA ASP A 160 -28.56 -6.50 9.85
C ASP A 160 -28.03 -5.10 10.27
N ASP A 161 -28.86 -4.32 10.98
CA ASP A 161 -28.49 -2.96 11.41
C ASP A 161 -27.26 -2.92 12.32
N ASP A 162 -27.17 -3.86 13.26
CA ASP A 162 -26.07 -3.91 14.23
C ASP A 162 -24.79 -4.46 13.59
N GLU A 163 -24.88 -5.44 12.71
CA GLU A 163 -23.76 -5.97 11.94
C GLU A 163 -23.19 -4.90 11.00
N LEU A 164 -24.04 -4.19 10.28
CA LEU A 164 -23.64 -3.07 9.42
C LEU A 164 -23.00 -1.94 10.24
N ALA A 165 -23.56 -1.61 11.41
CA ALA A 165 -22.97 -0.64 12.31
C ALA A 165 -21.57 -1.08 12.81
N ASN A 166 -21.39 -2.38 13.10
CA ASN A 166 -20.11 -2.91 13.51
C ASN A 166 -19.06 -2.84 12.39
N VAL A 167 -19.43 -3.12 11.14
CA VAL A 167 -18.56 -2.93 9.96
C VAL A 167 -18.12 -1.47 9.85
N ILE A 168 -19.07 -0.54 9.88
CA ILE A 168 -18.82 0.91 9.77
C ILE A 168 -17.96 1.41 10.95
N PHE A 169 -18.16 0.89 12.14
CA PHE A 169 -17.36 1.23 13.32
C PHE A 169 -15.95 0.68 13.24
N LYS A 170 -15.83 -0.63 13.00
CA LYS A 170 -14.55 -1.36 13.03
C LYS A 170 -13.60 -0.91 11.92
N TYR A 171 -14.13 -0.75 10.71
CA TYR A 171 -13.33 -0.50 9.51
C TYR A 171 -13.36 0.97 9.05
N GLY A 172 -14.42 1.70 9.40
CA GLY A 172 -14.52 3.12 9.09
C GLY A 172 -14.10 4.04 10.24
N GLU A 173 -13.93 3.52 11.46
CA GLU A 173 -13.69 4.30 12.67
C GLU A 173 -14.76 5.41 12.88
N GLU A 174 -16.01 5.18 12.39
CA GLU A 174 -17.13 6.11 12.53
C GLU A 174 -17.85 5.92 13.86
N ARG A 175 -17.77 6.90 14.73
CA ARG A 175 -18.36 6.84 16.08
C ARG A 175 -19.88 6.81 16.08
N ARG A 176 -20.53 7.38 15.04
CA ARG A 176 -21.99 7.40 14.87
C ARG A 176 -22.49 6.24 14.02
N SER A 177 -21.75 5.15 13.93
CA SER A 177 -21.98 4.00 13.05
C SER A 177 -23.39 3.44 13.15
N ARG A 178 -23.96 3.29 14.37
CA ARG A 178 -25.34 2.82 14.56
C ARG A 178 -26.40 3.74 13.92
N ARG A 179 -26.18 5.06 13.99
CA ARG A 179 -27.09 6.00 13.35
C ARG A 179 -26.91 5.97 11.83
N VAL A 180 -25.67 5.81 11.37
CA VAL A 180 -25.36 5.69 9.94
C VAL A 180 -26.00 4.43 9.37
N ALA A 181 -25.82 3.27 10.00
CA ALA A 181 -26.40 2.00 9.57
C ALA A 181 -27.93 2.09 9.44
N ARG A 182 -28.62 2.58 10.48
CA ARG A 182 -30.07 2.80 10.42
C ARG A 182 -30.49 3.70 9.27
N CYS A 183 -29.80 4.81 9.01
CA CYS A 183 -30.12 5.69 7.89
C CYS A 183 -29.90 5.02 6.53
N ILE A 184 -28.88 4.17 6.39
CA ILE A 184 -28.59 3.37 5.18
C ILE A 184 -29.73 2.36 4.97
N LYS A 185 -30.04 1.56 5.99
CA LYS A 185 -31.11 0.54 5.94
C LYS A 185 -32.46 1.16 5.62
N GLN A 186 -32.80 2.25 6.30
CA GLN A 186 -34.03 2.99 6.01
C GLN A 186 -34.10 3.49 4.57
N SER A 187 -32.99 4.02 4.01
CA SER A 187 -32.95 4.41 2.59
C SER A 187 -33.15 3.20 1.68
N ARG A 188 -32.58 2.04 2.05
CA ARG A 188 -32.74 0.78 1.30
C ARG A 188 -34.20 0.31 1.28
N ASP A 189 -34.84 0.28 2.45
CA ASP A 189 -36.25 -0.14 2.61
C ASP A 189 -37.23 0.78 1.86
N GLN A 190 -36.89 2.08 1.76
CA GLN A 190 -37.67 3.07 1.00
C GLN A 190 -37.43 3.01 -0.52
N GLY A 191 -36.46 2.20 -0.98
CA GLY A 191 -36.10 2.12 -2.39
C GLY A 191 -35.24 3.30 -2.88
N ASP A 192 -34.56 4.02 -1.96
CA ASP A 192 -33.78 5.22 -2.26
C ASP A 192 -32.25 4.99 -2.22
N LEU A 193 -31.80 3.73 -2.17
CA LEU A 193 -30.37 3.38 -2.09
C LEU A 193 -29.96 2.54 -3.28
N HIS A 194 -29.44 3.19 -4.33
CA HIS A 194 -28.98 2.54 -5.57
C HIS A 194 -27.56 2.93 -5.94
N THR A 195 -27.14 4.15 -5.62
CA THR A 195 -25.88 4.73 -6.10
C THR A 195 -24.98 5.19 -4.95
N THR A 196 -23.72 5.46 -5.29
CA THR A 196 -22.76 6.06 -4.35
C THR A 196 -23.23 7.39 -3.79
N LEU A 197 -23.96 8.20 -4.58
CA LEU A 197 -24.51 9.46 -4.11
C LEU A 197 -25.68 9.26 -3.14
N ASP A 198 -26.50 8.20 -3.33
CA ASP A 198 -27.57 7.84 -2.39
C ASP A 198 -26.97 7.44 -1.04
N LEU A 199 -25.95 6.58 -1.06
CA LEU A 199 -25.23 6.19 0.15
C LEU A 199 -24.64 7.41 0.87
N ARG A 200 -23.99 8.31 0.13
CA ARG A 200 -23.50 9.57 0.71
C ARG A 200 -24.62 10.40 1.33
N ARG A 201 -25.80 10.50 0.67
CA ARG A 201 -26.98 11.21 1.22
C ARG A 201 -27.45 10.57 2.54
N ALA A 202 -27.54 9.24 2.59
CA ALA A 202 -27.92 8.52 3.81
C ALA A 202 -26.93 8.78 4.96
N VAL A 203 -25.63 8.77 4.69
CA VAL A 203 -24.58 9.08 5.68
C VAL A 203 -24.70 10.53 6.16
N VAL A 204 -24.82 11.51 5.25
CA VAL A 204 -24.95 12.93 5.62
C VAL A 204 -26.21 13.17 6.46
N ARG A 205 -27.32 12.50 6.19
CA ARG A 205 -28.53 12.53 7.02
C ARG A 205 -28.26 12.07 8.46
N ALA A 206 -27.37 11.09 8.62
CA ALA A 206 -26.99 10.56 9.93
C ALA A 206 -26.02 11.46 10.71
N VAL A 207 -24.96 11.97 10.07
CA VAL A 207 -23.85 12.65 10.75
C VAL A 207 -23.81 14.18 10.51
N GLY A 208 -24.62 14.68 9.59
CA GLY A 208 -24.64 16.09 9.17
C GLY A 208 -23.67 16.38 8.01
N PRO A 209 -23.84 17.54 7.34
CA PRO A 209 -23.06 17.91 6.15
C PRO A 209 -21.69 18.50 6.47
N ALA A 210 -21.38 18.78 7.73
CA ALA A 210 -20.15 19.46 8.13
C ALA A 210 -18.90 18.60 7.86
N ARG A 211 -17.93 19.18 7.17
CA ARG A 211 -16.61 18.57 6.97
C ARG A 211 -15.74 18.77 8.22
N ILE A 212 -15.21 17.70 8.78
CA ILE A 212 -14.29 17.75 9.91
C ILE A 212 -12.87 17.66 9.36
N GLY A 213 -12.06 18.70 9.57
CA GLY A 213 -10.70 18.74 9.01
C GLY A 213 -10.66 18.70 7.47
N GLY A 214 -11.70 19.21 6.78
CA GLY A 214 -11.80 19.17 5.32
C GLY A 214 -12.27 17.83 4.72
N VAL A 215 -12.45 16.78 5.56
CA VAL A 215 -12.86 15.45 5.14
C VAL A 215 -14.39 15.36 5.00
N ASP A 216 -14.87 14.78 3.90
CA ASP A 216 -16.30 14.56 3.68
C ASP A 216 -16.87 13.57 4.72
N PRO A 217 -18.07 13.82 5.25
CA PRO A 217 -18.70 12.94 6.23
C PRO A 217 -18.83 11.47 5.79
N ALA A 218 -18.98 11.22 4.48
CA ALA A 218 -19.10 9.86 3.95
C ALA A 218 -17.80 9.07 3.89
N THR A 219 -16.64 9.71 3.97
CA THR A 219 -15.33 9.08 3.76
C THR A 219 -15.13 7.84 4.65
N ARG A 220 -15.45 7.93 5.93
CA ARG A 220 -15.29 6.82 6.88
C ARG A 220 -16.20 5.64 6.57
N THR A 221 -17.47 5.92 6.22
CA THR A 221 -18.42 4.86 5.86
C THR A 221 -18.00 4.15 4.57
N PHE A 222 -17.59 4.91 3.54
CA PHE A 222 -17.08 4.33 2.31
C PHE A 222 -15.82 3.49 2.55
N GLN A 223 -14.88 3.98 3.34
CA GLN A 223 -13.70 3.20 3.75
C GLN A 223 -14.12 1.90 4.46
N GLY A 224 -15.04 1.97 5.41
CA GLY A 224 -15.48 0.79 6.16
C GLY A 224 -16.13 -0.27 5.30
N LEU A 225 -17.03 0.11 4.40
CA LEU A 225 -17.67 -0.80 3.45
C LEU A 225 -16.66 -1.40 2.48
N ARG A 226 -15.76 -0.58 1.91
CA ARG A 226 -14.71 -1.02 0.98
C ARG A 226 -13.79 -2.08 1.62
N ILE A 227 -13.31 -1.80 2.82
CA ILE A 227 -12.46 -2.73 3.57
C ILE A 227 -13.20 -4.06 3.80
N ALA A 228 -14.49 -4.02 4.14
CA ALA A 228 -15.30 -5.22 4.36
C ALA A 228 -15.51 -6.02 3.07
N VAL A 229 -15.93 -5.36 1.98
CA VAL A 229 -16.15 -5.98 0.66
C VAL A 229 -14.89 -6.67 0.16
N ASN A 230 -13.74 -6.02 0.30
CA ASN A 230 -12.47 -6.52 -0.25
C ASN A 230 -11.63 -7.33 0.75
N ARG A 231 -12.06 -7.44 2.02
CA ARG A 231 -11.33 -8.11 3.11
C ARG A 231 -9.89 -7.59 3.24
N GLU A 232 -9.70 -6.27 3.07
CA GLU A 232 -8.38 -5.65 2.92
C GLU A 232 -7.45 -5.90 4.11
N LEU A 233 -7.98 -5.79 5.34
CA LEU A 233 -7.17 -6.01 6.55
C LEU A 233 -6.83 -7.48 6.78
N GLU A 234 -7.72 -8.40 6.43
CA GLU A 234 -7.45 -9.85 6.51
C GLU A 234 -6.36 -10.25 5.52
N GLU A 235 -6.42 -9.75 4.29
CA GLU A 235 -5.37 -9.94 3.29
C GLU A 235 -4.03 -9.37 3.75
N LEU A 236 -4.04 -8.17 4.37
CA LEU A 236 -2.83 -7.56 4.93
C LEU A 236 -2.25 -8.40 6.07
N GLU A 237 -3.09 -8.92 6.97
CA GLU A 237 -2.65 -9.80 8.05
C GLU A 237 -1.97 -11.05 7.49
N GLN A 238 -2.57 -11.69 6.47
CA GLN A 238 -1.97 -12.84 5.77
C GLN A 238 -0.62 -12.48 5.13
N LEU A 239 -0.53 -11.34 4.43
CA LEU A 239 0.72 -10.86 3.86
C LEU A 239 1.82 -10.71 4.93
N LEU A 240 1.48 -10.09 6.06
CA LEU A 240 2.42 -9.86 7.16
C LEU A 240 2.88 -11.16 7.84
N GLU A 241 2.03 -12.19 7.87
CA GLU A 241 2.38 -13.53 8.38
C GLU A 241 3.26 -14.31 7.39
N LEU A 242 3.07 -14.12 6.09
CA LEU A 242 3.82 -14.79 5.03
C LEU A 242 5.17 -14.11 4.75
N ALA A 243 5.25 -12.80 4.90
CA ALA A 243 6.45 -12.02 4.57
C ALA A 243 7.75 -12.59 5.18
N PRO A 244 7.81 -12.98 6.48
CA PRO A 244 9.02 -13.57 7.05
C PRO A 244 9.43 -14.91 6.42
N LYS A 245 8.52 -15.63 5.80
CA LYS A 245 8.77 -16.93 5.18
C LYS A 245 9.35 -16.79 3.78
N VAL A 246 8.92 -15.75 3.06
CA VAL A 246 9.27 -15.57 1.65
C VAL A 246 10.40 -14.55 1.42
N VAL A 247 10.58 -13.58 2.32
CA VAL A 247 11.72 -12.64 2.25
C VAL A 247 12.96 -13.29 2.87
N LYS A 248 14.05 -13.31 2.14
CA LYS A 248 15.34 -13.86 2.61
C LYS A 248 15.89 -13.06 3.79
N ILE A 249 16.73 -13.68 4.61
CA ILE A 249 17.50 -12.97 5.63
C ILE A 249 18.42 -11.96 4.92
N GLY A 250 18.46 -10.71 5.42
CA GLY A 250 19.10 -9.58 4.76
C GLY A 250 18.29 -8.93 3.65
N GLY A 251 17.14 -9.50 3.29
CA GLY A 251 16.18 -8.88 2.36
C GLY A 251 15.30 -7.82 3.04
N PHE A 252 14.63 -7.01 2.25
CA PHE A 252 13.91 -5.84 2.72
C PHE A 252 12.41 -5.92 2.42
N ILE A 253 11.62 -5.26 3.27
CA ILE A 253 10.19 -5.05 3.05
C ILE A 253 9.86 -3.56 3.14
N GLY A 254 9.07 -3.04 2.18
CA GLY A 254 8.54 -1.68 2.18
C GLY A 254 7.02 -1.69 2.00
N LEU A 255 6.29 -1.13 2.97
CA LEU A 255 4.82 -1.15 2.98
C LEU A 255 4.29 0.28 3.11
N ILE A 256 3.47 0.70 2.14
CA ILE A 256 2.77 1.99 2.15
C ILE A 256 1.34 1.75 2.63
N SER A 257 0.90 2.50 3.63
CA SER A 257 -0.47 2.50 4.15
C SER A 257 -1.11 3.87 4.01
N PHE A 258 -2.45 3.91 3.84
CA PHE A 258 -3.21 5.16 3.62
C PHE A 258 -4.17 5.49 4.77
N HIS A 259 -4.40 4.56 5.68
CA HIS A 259 -5.24 4.81 6.86
C HIS A 259 -4.67 4.16 8.13
N SER A 260 -5.25 4.58 9.26
CA SER A 260 -4.79 4.22 10.61
C SER A 260 -4.80 2.72 10.89
N LEU A 261 -5.75 1.97 10.33
CA LEU A 261 -5.89 0.53 10.58
C LEU A 261 -4.76 -0.25 9.92
N GLU A 262 -4.45 0.05 8.64
CA GLU A 262 -3.30 -0.53 7.93
C GLU A 262 -1.98 -0.19 8.64
N ASP A 263 -1.73 1.11 8.90
CA ASP A 263 -0.50 1.56 9.55
C ASP A 263 -0.28 0.89 10.92
N ARG A 264 -1.35 0.62 11.66
CA ARG A 264 -1.31 -0.08 12.94
C ARG A 264 -0.87 -1.54 12.80
N LEU A 265 -1.39 -2.28 11.81
CA LEU A 265 -1.02 -3.65 11.52
C LEU A 265 0.44 -3.74 11.07
N VAL A 266 0.83 -2.93 10.07
CA VAL A 266 2.20 -2.86 9.57
C VAL A 266 3.19 -2.51 10.68
N LYS A 267 2.90 -1.46 11.45
CA LYS A 267 3.74 -1.04 12.59
C LYS A 267 3.92 -2.15 13.62
N ARG A 268 2.85 -2.89 13.94
CA ARG A 268 2.91 -3.99 14.90
C ARG A 268 3.75 -5.14 14.38
N ALA A 269 3.56 -5.55 13.13
CA ALA A 269 4.31 -6.64 12.51
C ALA A 269 5.81 -6.32 12.38
N LEU A 270 6.15 -5.15 11.87
CA LEU A 270 7.57 -4.77 11.67
C LEU A 270 8.31 -4.40 12.97
N ARG A 271 7.62 -4.39 14.12
CA ARG A 271 8.25 -4.23 15.45
C ARG A 271 8.66 -5.53 16.12
N VAL A 272 8.38 -6.67 15.54
CA VAL A 272 8.84 -7.98 16.02
C VAL A 272 10.35 -8.08 15.74
N ARG A 273 11.16 -7.74 16.76
CA ARG A 273 12.62 -7.56 16.65
C ARG A 273 13.39 -8.84 16.32
N GLU A 274 12.81 -9.98 16.63
CA GLU A 274 13.31 -11.30 16.31
C GLU A 274 13.23 -11.59 14.80
N ILE A 275 12.38 -10.86 14.08
CA ILE A 275 12.10 -11.05 12.67
C ILE A 275 12.59 -9.86 11.83
N TRP A 276 12.32 -8.65 12.30
CA TRP A 276 12.49 -7.43 11.54
C TRP A 276 13.35 -6.40 12.25
N ARG A 277 14.22 -5.76 11.50
CA ARG A 277 14.93 -4.54 11.90
C ARG A 277 14.33 -3.36 11.16
N PRO A 278 13.48 -2.54 11.81
CA PRO A 278 12.92 -1.35 11.17
C PRO A 278 14.02 -0.40 10.71
N LEU A 279 13.88 0.14 9.50
CA LEU A 279 14.85 1.09 8.93
C LEU A 279 14.65 2.50 9.49
N THR A 280 13.42 2.85 9.90
CA THR A 280 13.09 4.14 10.49
C THR A 280 12.23 3.99 11.75
N LYS A 281 12.35 4.92 12.69
CA LYS A 281 11.50 4.98 13.89
C LYS A 281 10.08 5.47 13.56
N LYS A 282 9.99 6.49 12.69
CA LYS A 282 8.74 7.08 12.17
C LYS A 282 8.49 6.59 10.74
N PRO A 283 7.26 6.59 10.24
CA PRO A 283 7.00 6.32 8.83
C PRO A 283 7.57 7.46 7.99
N VAL A 284 8.02 7.15 6.78
CA VAL A 284 8.29 8.16 5.76
C VAL A 284 6.94 8.62 5.20
N VAL A 285 6.80 9.92 5.03
CA VAL A 285 5.60 10.56 4.49
C VAL A 285 5.95 11.34 3.22
N PRO A 286 4.98 11.56 2.32
CA PRO A 286 5.21 12.33 1.11
C PRO A 286 5.71 13.75 1.41
N SER A 287 6.57 14.26 0.53
CA SER A 287 6.98 15.67 0.57
C SER A 287 5.82 16.61 0.22
N ASP A 288 5.96 17.89 0.56
CA ASP A 288 4.98 18.92 0.19
C ASP A 288 4.81 18.99 -1.34
N ASP A 289 5.90 18.84 -2.10
CA ASP A 289 5.87 18.83 -3.56
C ASP A 289 5.07 17.63 -4.08
N GLU A 290 5.29 16.43 -3.55
CA GLU A 290 4.52 15.25 -3.93
C GLU A 290 3.03 15.41 -3.56
N MET A 291 2.71 15.96 -2.38
CA MET A 291 1.33 16.22 -1.98
C MET A 291 0.63 17.26 -2.86
N ASN A 292 1.37 18.23 -3.40
CA ASN A 292 0.85 19.22 -4.34
C ASN A 292 0.59 18.60 -5.72
N GLU A 293 1.51 17.76 -6.22
CA GLU A 293 1.37 17.06 -7.50
C GLU A 293 0.34 15.92 -7.42
N ASN A 294 0.32 15.19 -6.31
CA ASN A 294 -0.58 14.08 -6.05
C ASN A 294 -1.27 14.21 -4.68
N PRO A 295 -2.39 14.96 -4.58
CA PRO A 295 -3.11 15.14 -3.31
C PRO A 295 -3.57 13.83 -2.64
N ARG A 296 -3.61 12.71 -3.39
CA ARG A 296 -3.97 11.38 -2.87
C ARG A 296 -2.86 10.77 -2.02
N SER A 297 -1.61 11.20 -2.19
CA SER A 297 -0.48 10.78 -1.37
C SER A 297 -0.53 11.28 0.07
N ARG A 298 -1.31 12.34 0.36
CA ARG A 298 -1.31 13.05 1.66
C ARG A 298 -1.39 12.16 2.90
N SER A 299 -2.09 11.04 2.83
CA SER A 299 -2.26 10.10 3.95
C SER A 299 -1.26 8.94 3.93
N ALA A 300 -0.42 8.86 2.90
CA ALA A 300 0.53 7.77 2.74
C ALA A 300 1.59 7.76 3.85
N LYS A 301 1.93 6.54 4.28
CA LYS A 301 2.97 6.28 5.27
C LYS A 301 3.74 5.04 4.86
N LEU A 302 4.98 5.24 4.44
CA LEU A 302 5.88 4.12 4.17
C LEU A 302 6.56 3.66 5.46
N ARG A 303 6.49 2.37 5.73
CA ARG A 303 7.32 1.70 6.73
C ARG A 303 8.15 0.63 6.05
N ALA A 304 9.43 0.56 6.44
CA ALA A 304 10.34 -0.42 5.88
C ALA A 304 11.16 -1.10 6.99
N ALA A 305 11.54 -2.36 6.71
CA ALA A 305 12.36 -3.14 7.60
C ALA A 305 13.23 -4.13 6.83
N GLU A 306 14.34 -4.51 7.42
CA GLU A 306 15.20 -5.59 6.97
C GLU A 306 14.85 -6.88 7.70
N ARG A 307 14.83 -7.99 6.98
CA ARG A 307 14.66 -9.34 7.54
C ARG A 307 15.94 -9.76 8.26
N VAL A 308 15.87 -10.02 9.55
CA VAL A 308 17.03 -10.41 10.36
C VAL A 308 16.87 -11.82 10.89
N VAL A 309 17.99 -12.41 11.35
CA VAL A 309 18.00 -13.69 12.09
C VAL A 309 17.62 -13.40 13.53
N GLU A 310 16.93 -14.33 14.18
CA GLU A 310 16.71 -14.28 15.62
C GLU A 310 18.05 -14.11 16.39
N GLY A 311 18.09 -13.12 17.29
CA GLY A 311 19.32 -12.80 18.04
C GLY A 311 20.33 -11.93 17.30
N ALA A 312 20.04 -11.46 16.08
CA ALA A 312 20.92 -10.48 15.40
C ALA A 312 21.07 -9.22 16.28
N PRO A 313 22.33 -8.74 16.51
CA PRO A 313 22.55 -7.56 17.33
C PRO A 313 21.80 -6.38 16.70
N LEU A 314 21.06 -5.65 17.52
CA LEU A 314 20.55 -4.35 17.13
C LEU A 314 21.77 -3.51 16.72
N ARG A 315 21.77 -2.92 15.53
CA ARG A 315 22.74 -1.85 15.27
C ARG A 315 22.60 -0.87 16.43
N PRO A 316 23.71 -0.48 17.10
CA PRO A 316 23.60 0.53 18.13
C PRO A 316 22.86 1.71 17.51
N SER A 317 21.76 2.10 18.14
CA SER A 317 21.13 3.37 17.77
C SER A 317 22.22 4.40 17.93
N ARG A 318 22.65 5.04 16.86
CA ARG A 318 23.42 6.28 16.96
C ARG A 318 22.45 7.25 17.62
N ASP A 319 22.55 7.26 18.94
CA ASP A 319 21.64 7.93 19.83
C ASP A 319 22.00 9.40 19.96
N ARG A 320 20.99 10.12 19.80
CA ARG A 320 20.53 11.21 20.62
C ARG A 320 20.47 12.61 20.07
N GLU A 321 20.74 12.91 18.81
CA GLU A 321 20.52 14.33 18.44
C GLU A 321 19.99 14.65 17.03
N THR A 322 19.72 13.68 16.16
CA THR A 322 19.07 13.97 14.87
C THR A 322 17.97 12.95 14.56
N ASP A 323 16.77 13.26 15.00
CA ASP A 323 15.59 12.38 14.96
C ASP A 323 14.93 12.23 13.58
N GLU A 324 15.52 12.71 12.49
CA GLU A 324 14.83 12.83 11.20
C GLU A 324 15.52 12.22 9.97
N GLU A 325 16.70 11.62 10.11
CA GLU A 325 17.43 11.14 8.94
C GLU A 325 17.07 9.69 8.56
N TRP A 326 16.66 9.52 7.32
CA TRP A 326 16.43 8.25 6.66
C TRP A 326 17.77 7.54 6.43
N ILE A 327 17.94 6.37 7.04
CA ILE A 327 19.16 5.55 6.83
C ILE A 327 18.91 4.66 5.62
N LEU A 328 19.48 5.02 4.49
CA LEU A 328 19.47 4.16 3.30
C LEU A 328 20.36 2.94 3.51
N PRO A 329 19.92 1.72 3.13
CA PRO A 329 20.75 0.55 3.12
C PRO A 329 21.96 0.78 2.22
N GLY A 330 23.19 0.61 2.76
CA GLY A 330 24.44 0.74 1.99
C GLY A 330 25.17 2.08 2.11
N GLU A 331 24.67 3.09 2.82
CA GLU A 331 25.47 4.26 3.13
C GLU A 331 26.39 3.98 4.33
N PRO A 332 27.74 4.13 4.19
CA PRO A 332 28.64 4.18 5.34
C PRO A 332 28.30 5.44 6.13
N GLY A 333 28.02 5.27 7.42
CA GLY A 333 27.79 6.42 8.29
C GLY A 333 28.93 7.42 8.19
N SER A 334 28.62 8.70 7.96
CA SER A 334 29.59 9.79 8.03
C SER A 334 30.26 9.76 9.40
N GLU A 335 31.57 9.56 9.43
CA GLU A 335 32.36 9.75 10.64
C GLU A 335 32.32 11.23 11.02
N PRO A 336 32.25 11.56 12.32
CA PRO A 336 32.37 12.96 12.74
C PRO A 336 33.78 13.44 12.39
N GLU A 337 33.87 14.58 11.70
CA GLU A 337 35.13 15.31 11.56
C GLU A 337 35.62 15.63 12.97
N GLU A 338 36.80 15.13 13.34
CA GLU A 338 37.57 15.55 14.50
C GLU A 338 38.06 16.97 14.23
N ASP A 339 37.48 17.95 14.91
CA ASP A 339 38.04 19.30 14.99
C ASP A 339 39.41 19.22 15.70
N ALA A 340 40.44 19.61 14.97
CA ALA A 340 41.77 19.88 15.48
C ALA A 340 41.94 21.37 15.81
#